data_cbb3d0ff11237be8db648430318b5661
#
_entry.id   cbb3d0ff11237be8db648430318b5661
#
_cell.length_a   1.000
_cell.length_b   1.000
_cell.length_c   1.000
_cell.angle_alpha   90.00
_cell.angle_beta   90.00
_cell.angle_gamma   90.00
#
_symmetry.space_group_name_H-M   'P 1'
#
loop_
_entity.id
_entity.type
_entity.pdbx_description
1 polymer ?
#
loop_
_entity_poly.entity_id
_entity_poly.type
_entity_poly.pdbx_seq_one_letter_code
_entity_poly.pdbx_strand_id
1 'polypeptide(L)'
;KGVSNVNTWPESQPKNYKGTYVDVYFQKGEDTYQIIRCLNFKDILEDGAKGNSRLILIKNAEMVDIKGKNSLQEEIVRVLGMSYSLFMNSIMFGQGIKRLIQESNQDKKKIFEEVFDLEYLNIAKGIAMDDRNGILKDINQVENESKILKAQLMENRETYFKLREQEKTFTSKIKEERRSLKKERKELTAVLMKKKKGISEEVDKSLPMKIKNTKESISQVQSSIKEAKQISNQRLDKVVDSIIGLLEKGKYNTAKSKLVSIRDAFINIDKYHDELQSLQERLYSLNQTQTKYEKLKSECKDISYDIAEIDQEIKNLGLEKKSIISPEYREKIRKIRKKLRKVDEDYHNKVDELKDYDWLIDDPLGNNGIKAYIFDSSLGFLNQELGKYADVLGFLISFEVNLQGARKEFVTTIELNGHYAEYDELSGGQKQLCNIAMAFAMNQSLTASKGINIAFLDEVFESLSSDNVEIVCQLIQKVFEGKTLFLISHIESLPIRNSRILQVEKEDGLSCYKTL
;
A
#
# COMPACT_ATOMS: atom_id res chain seq x y z
N LYS A 1 2.63 -30.74 0.65
CA LYS A 1 2.46 -31.93 1.51
C LYS A 1 1.50 -32.98 0.91
N GLY A 2 0.51 -32.62 0.06
CA GLY A 2 -0.52 -33.53 -0.44
C GLY A 2 -0.04 -34.68 -1.33
N VAL A 3 0.94 -34.46 -2.20
CA VAL A 3 1.40 -35.47 -3.15
C VAL A 3 2.24 -36.57 -2.48
N SER A 4 2.87 -36.30 -1.33
CA SER A 4 3.64 -37.33 -0.61
C SER A 4 2.76 -38.41 0.00
N ASN A 5 1.50 -38.11 0.30
CA ASN A 5 0.59 -39.06 0.93
C ASN A 5 -0.11 -39.99 -0.07
N VAL A 6 -0.21 -39.59 -1.34
CA VAL A 6 -0.85 -40.41 -2.39
C VAL A 6 -0.05 -41.67 -2.70
N ASN A 7 1.24 -41.68 -2.39
CA ASN A 7 2.17 -42.77 -2.69
C ASN A 7 2.56 -43.63 -1.48
N THR A 8 1.88 -43.51 -0.34
CA THR A 8 2.32 -44.15 0.92
C THR A 8 1.79 -45.56 1.14
N TRP A 9 1.05 -46.14 0.20
CA TRP A 9 0.48 -47.48 0.37
C TRP A 9 1.13 -48.48 -0.60
N PRO A 10 2.32 -49.03 -0.23
CA PRO A 10 3.05 -49.96 -1.09
C PRO A 10 2.24 -51.20 -1.47
N GLU A 11 1.35 -51.63 -0.56
CA GLU A 11 0.53 -52.84 -0.73
C GLU A 11 -0.56 -52.68 -1.79
N SER A 12 -0.96 -51.44 -2.13
CA SER A 12 -1.98 -51.13 -3.13
C SER A 12 -1.41 -50.65 -4.46
N GLN A 13 -0.09 -50.56 -4.60
CA GLN A 13 0.51 -50.09 -5.85
C GLN A 13 0.46 -51.18 -6.93
N PRO A 14 -0.02 -50.86 -8.13
CA PRO A 14 0.08 -51.78 -9.28
C PRO A 14 1.54 -52.15 -9.54
N LYS A 15 1.77 -53.39 -10.01
CA LYS A 15 3.12 -53.86 -10.37
C LYS A 15 3.86 -52.91 -11.33
N ASN A 16 3.12 -52.17 -12.12
CA ASN A 16 3.63 -51.22 -13.14
C ASN A 16 3.58 -49.77 -12.67
N TYR A 17 3.44 -49.51 -11.37
CA TYR A 17 3.36 -48.13 -10.88
C TYR A 17 4.64 -47.34 -11.16
N LYS A 18 4.50 -46.29 -11.95
CA LYS A 18 5.61 -45.46 -12.45
C LYS A 18 5.83 -44.20 -11.62
N GLY A 19 5.11 -44.00 -10.55
CA GLY A 19 5.10 -42.77 -9.77
C GLY A 19 3.87 -41.90 -10.07
N THR A 20 3.88 -40.69 -9.58
CA THR A 20 2.77 -39.74 -9.76
C THR A 20 3.25 -38.51 -10.50
N TYR A 21 2.45 -38.05 -11.44
CA TYR A 21 2.59 -36.73 -12.01
C TYR A 21 1.23 -36.04 -12.13
N VAL A 22 1.27 -34.72 -12.10
CA VAL A 22 0.13 -33.84 -12.35
C VAL A 22 0.54 -32.88 -13.44
N ASP A 23 -0.30 -32.76 -14.44
CA ASP A 23 -0.11 -31.89 -15.57
C ASP A 23 -1.32 -30.94 -15.68
N VAL A 24 -1.06 -29.64 -15.63
CA VAL A 24 -2.08 -28.61 -15.61
C VAL A 24 -1.83 -27.62 -16.74
N TYR A 25 -2.80 -27.48 -17.62
CA TYR A 25 -2.82 -26.50 -18.70
C TYR A 25 -3.79 -25.37 -18.37
N PHE A 26 -3.35 -24.15 -18.57
CA PHE A 26 -4.21 -22.97 -18.42
C PHE A 26 -3.73 -21.83 -19.32
N GLN A 27 -4.63 -20.87 -19.55
CA GLN A 27 -4.35 -19.66 -20.30
C GLN A 27 -4.49 -18.45 -19.39
N LYS A 28 -3.59 -17.48 -19.52
CA LYS A 28 -3.67 -16.19 -18.84
C LYS A 28 -3.37 -15.06 -19.84
N GLY A 29 -4.40 -14.29 -20.20
CA GLY A 29 -4.30 -13.34 -21.28
C GLY A 29 -4.04 -14.06 -22.62
N GLU A 30 -2.99 -13.65 -23.31
CA GLU A 30 -2.57 -14.27 -24.57
C GLU A 30 -1.59 -15.45 -24.37
N ASP A 31 -1.03 -15.61 -23.17
CA ASP A 31 -0.05 -16.64 -22.85
C ASP A 31 -0.70 -17.95 -22.42
N THR A 32 -0.17 -19.06 -22.93
CA THR A 32 -0.53 -20.42 -22.49
C THR A 32 0.55 -20.97 -21.58
N TYR A 33 0.13 -21.69 -20.55
CA TYR A 33 1.01 -22.25 -19.55
C TYR A 33 0.69 -23.73 -19.34
N GLN A 34 1.76 -24.50 -19.07
CA GLN A 34 1.67 -25.88 -18.63
C GLN A 34 2.57 -26.06 -17.42
N ILE A 35 2.04 -26.63 -16.36
CA ILE A 35 2.77 -26.94 -15.14
C ILE A 35 2.76 -28.44 -14.94
N ILE A 36 3.94 -29.07 -14.97
CA ILE A 36 4.09 -30.49 -14.71
C ILE A 36 4.80 -30.68 -13.38
N ARG A 37 4.15 -31.38 -12.47
CA ARG A 37 4.73 -31.74 -11.17
C ARG A 37 4.81 -33.25 -11.03
N CYS A 38 6.02 -33.75 -10.89
CA CYS A 38 6.31 -35.18 -10.73
C CYS A 38 6.73 -35.50 -9.30
N LEU A 39 6.33 -36.68 -8.81
CA LEU A 39 6.83 -37.28 -7.58
C LEU A 39 7.18 -38.74 -7.84
N ASN A 40 8.46 -39.08 -7.70
CA ASN A 40 9.00 -40.43 -7.92
C ASN A 40 8.58 -41.02 -9.27
N PHE A 41 8.38 -40.18 -10.26
CA PHE A 41 7.91 -40.60 -11.59
C PHE A 41 9.07 -41.22 -12.38
N LYS A 42 8.90 -42.49 -12.74
CA LYS A 42 9.98 -43.32 -13.35
C LYS A 42 10.03 -43.23 -14.85
N ASP A 43 8.96 -42.72 -15.47
CA ASP A 43 8.86 -42.62 -16.91
C ASP A 43 9.52 -41.37 -17.47
N ILE A 44 9.63 -41.35 -18.80
CA ILE A 44 10.21 -40.23 -19.54
C ILE A 44 9.07 -39.24 -19.83
N LEU A 45 9.30 -37.96 -19.56
CA LEU A 45 8.43 -36.84 -19.90
C LEU A 45 8.60 -36.45 -21.38
N GLU A 46 7.71 -35.62 -21.92
CA GLU A 46 7.75 -35.15 -23.29
C GLU A 46 9.07 -34.46 -23.68
N ASP A 47 9.79 -33.87 -22.70
CA ASP A 47 11.11 -33.28 -22.90
C ASP A 47 12.26 -34.31 -23.00
N GLY A 48 11.94 -35.60 -23.01
CA GLY A 48 12.91 -36.70 -23.09
C GLY A 48 13.66 -36.99 -21.80
N ALA A 49 13.41 -36.26 -20.71
CA ALA A 49 14.06 -36.44 -19.41
C ALA A 49 13.20 -37.30 -18.46
N LYS A 50 13.88 -38.02 -17.52
CA LYS A 50 13.18 -38.75 -16.47
C LYS A 50 12.42 -37.80 -15.55
N GLY A 51 11.15 -38.11 -15.27
CA GLY A 51 10.30 -37.28 -14.43
C GLY A 51 10.84 -37.10 -13.01
N ASN A 52 11.24 -38.20 -12.34
CA ASN A 52 11.68 -38.17 -10.95
C ASN A 52 10.76 -37.28 -10.07
N SER A 53 11.32 -36.45 -9.22
CA SER A 53 10.58 -35.44 -8.43
C SER A 53 10.81 -34.03 -9.00
N ARG A 54 10.38 -33.81 -10.23
CA ARG A 54 10.57 -32.55 -10.97
C ARG A 54 9.37 -31.62 -10.87
N LEU A 55 9.65 -30.34 -11.03
CA LEU A 55 8.68 -29.29 -11.30
C LEU A 55 9.10 -28.62 -12.60
N ILE A 56 8.19 -28.49 -13.54
CA ILE A 56 8.44 -27.91 -14.86
C ILE A 56 7.37 -26.86 -15.11
N LEU A 57 7.76 -25.73 -15.65
CA LEU A 57 6.88 -24.68 -16.16
C LEU A 57 7.18 -24.47 -17.64
N ILE A 58 6.17 -24.55 -18.46
CA ILE A 58 6.23 -24.27 -19.88
C ILE A 58 5.34 -23.07 -20.17
N LYS A 59 5.85 -22.10 -20.91
CA LYS A 59 5.11 -20.92 -21.36
C LYS A 59 5.16 -20.86 -22.89
N ASN A 60 4.00 -20.80 -23.56
CA ASN A 60 3.87 -20.73 -25.02
C ASN A 60 4.70 -21.83 -25.73
N ALA A 61 4.62 -23.05 -25.22
CA ALA A 61 5.37 -24.22 -25.66
C ALA A 61 6.89 -24.18 -25.44
N GLU A 62 7.42 -23.17 -24.74
CA GLU A 62 8.83 -23.08 -24.38
C GLU A 62 9.03 -23.32 -22.88
N MET A 63 10.03 -24.14 -22.52
CA MET A 63 10.35 -24.42 -21.13
C MET A 63 11.00 -23.21 -20.47
N VAL A 64 10.48 -22.80 -19.31
CA VAL A 64 11.02 -21.72 -18.51
C VAL A 64 12.27 -22.20 -17.77
N ASP A 65 13.44 -21.70 -18.14
CA ASP A 65 14.74 -22.07 -17.54
C ASP A 65 15.03 -21.26 -16.27
N ILE A 66 14.47 -21.70 -15.15
CA ILE A 66 14.77 -21.15 -13.83
C ILE A 66 15.46 -22.23 -12.99
N LYS A 67 16.70 -21.91 -12.56
CA LYS A 67 17.46 -22.83 -11.71
C LYS A 67 16.92 -22.83 -10.27
N GLY A 68 16.56 -24.02 -9.82
CA GLY A 68 16.09 -24.26 -8.45
C GLY A 68 14.58 -24.44 -8.33
N LYS A 69 14.17 -25.48 -7.60
CA LYS A 69 12.75 -25.83 -7.44
C LYS A 69 11.95 -24.75 -6.70
N ASN A 70 12.58 -24.08 -5.73
CA ASN A 70 11.90 -23.02 -4.97
C ASN A 70 11.69 -21.77 -5.84
N SER A 71 12.70 -21.34 -6.60
CA SER A 71 12.59 -20.20 -7.51
C SER A 71 11.56 -20.46 -8.62
N LEU A 72 11.48 -21.69 -9.12
CA LEU A 72 10.46 -22.07 -10.11
C LEU A 72 9.06 -22.09 -9.46
N GLN A 73 8.94 -22.51 -8.20
CA GLN A 73 7.67 -22.45 -7.46
C GLN A 73 7.23 -20.99 -7.23
N GLU A 74 8.15 -20.09 -6.91
CA GLU A 74 7.88 -18.66 -6.78
C GLU A 74 7.40 -18.07 -8.11
N GLU A 75 8.05 -18.46 -9.23
CA GLU A 75 7.62 -18.05 -10.57
C GLU A 75 6.21 -18.54 -10.89
N ILE A 76 5.87 -19.80 -10.57
CA ILE A 76 4.52 -20.32 -10.74
C ILE A 76 3.50 -19.51 -9.93
N VAL A 77 3.80 -19.16 -8.68
CA VAL A 77 2.96 -18.30 -7.85
C VAL A 77 2.77 -16.93 -8.50
N ARG A 78 3.86 -16.36 -9.05
CA ARG A 78 3.81 -15.07 -9.77
C ARG A 78 2.95 -15.14 -11.04
N VAL A 79 3.09 -16.21 -11.81
CA VAL A 79 2.27 -16.44 -13.02
C VAL A 79 0.80 -16.60 -12.66
N LEU A 80 0.48 -17.39 -11.64
CA LEU A 80 -0.89 -17.56 -11.16
C LEU A 80 -1.45 -16.28 -10.56
N GLY A 81 -0.59 -15.43 -10.02
CA GLY A 81 -0.97 -14.19 -9.34
C GLY A 81 -1.69 -14.43 -8.01
N MET A 82 -1.42 -15.57 -7.36
CA MET A 82 -2.03 -15.92 -6.08
C MET A 82 -1.17 -16.85 -5.26
N SER A 83 -1.22 -16.65 -3.93
CA SER A 83 -0.59 -17.54 -2.96
C SER A 83 -1.37 -18.84 -2.79
N TYR A 84 -0.72 -19.83 -2.17
CA TYR A 84 -1.39 -21.08 -1.77
C TYR A 84 -2.57 -20.79 -0.81
N SER A 85 -2.41 -19.87 0.12
CA SER A 85 -3.46 -19.53 1.08
C SER A 85 -4.67 -18.92 0.39
N LEU A 86 -4.46 -18.01 -0.56
CA LEU A 86 -5.55 -17.44 -1.36
C LEU A 86 -6.24 -18.51 -2.20
N PHE A 87 -5.47 -19.36 -2.88
CA PHE A 87 -6.02 -20.46 -3.68
C PHE A 87 -6.93 -21.37 -2.84
N MET A 88 -6.48 -21.76 -1.62
CA MET A 88 -7.23 -22.64 -0.73
C MET A 88 -8.46 -22.01 -0.10
N ASN A 89 -8.54 -20.67 -0.04
CA ASN A 89 -9.67 -19.96 0.53
C ASN A 89 -10.68 -19.43 -0.50
N SER A 90 -10.38 -19.56 -1.79
CA SER A 90 -11.20 -18.93 -2.83
C SER A 90 -11.49 -19.82 -4.04
N ILE A 91 -10.61 -20.75 -4.36
CA ILE A 91 -10.74 -21.62 -5.53
C ILE A 91 -10.97 -23.06 -5.10
N MET A 92 -10.23 -23.55 -4.10
CA MET A 92 -10.32 -24.92 -3.63
C MET A 92 -10.94 -24.99 -2.23
N PHE A 93 -12.10 -25.61 -2.16
CA PHE A 93 -12.83 -25.91 -0.95
C PHE A 93 -12.73 -27.40 -0.65
N GLY A 94 -12.18 -27.79 0.50
CA GLY A 94 -12.07 -29.17 0.89
C GLY A 94 -12.00 -29.31 2.41
N GLN A 95 -12.03 -30.55 2.90
CA GLN A 95 -11.90 -30.89 4.31
C GLN A 95 -10.50 -30.54 4.86
N GLY A 96 -10.43 -30.21 6.16
CA GLY A 96 -9.17 -30.03 6.88
C GLY A 96 -8.38 -28.77 6.51
N ILE A 97 -8.98 -27.84 5.75
CA ILE A 97 -8.37 -26.56 5.40
C ILE A 97 -8.81 -25.53 6.42
N LYS A 98 -7.84 -24.85 7.04
CA LYS A 98 -8.12 -23.71 7.92
C LYS A 98 -8.78 -22.60 7.10
N ARG A 99 -9.94 -22.18 7.51
CA ARG A 99 -10.76 -21.23 6.76
C ARG A 99 -10.42 -19.78 7.08
N LEU A 100 -10.65 -18.88 6.13
CA LEU A 100 -10.35 -17.47 6.27
C LEU A 100 -10.89 -16.86 7.57
N ILE A 101 -12.13 -17.22 7.96
CA ILE A 101 -12.72 -16.74 9.22
C ILE A 101 -11.88 -17.13 10.45
N GLN A 102 -11.23 -18.29 10.42
CA GLN A 102 -10.41 -18.82 11.51
C GLN A 102 -8.95 -18.34 11.46
N GLU A 103 -8.54 -17.67 10.37
CA GLU A 103 -7.20 -17.14 10.25
C GLU A 103 -6.96 -15.98 11.23
N SER A 104 -5.68 -15.75 11.57
CA SER A 104 -5.30 -14.58 12.35
C SER A 104 -5.66 -13.29 11.60
N ASN A 105 -5.90 -12.19 12.31
CA ASN A 105 -6.17 -10.89 11.67
C ASN A 105 -5.06 -10.47 10.69
N GLN A 106 -3.82 -10.86 10.98
CA GLN A 106 -2.69 -10.59 10.10
C GLN A 106 -2.75 -11.41 8.81
N ASP A 107 -3.14 -12.68 8.88
CA ASP A 107 -3.23 -13.55 7.70
C ASP A 107 -4.48 -13.20 6.88
N LYS A 108 -5.62 -12.91 7.52
CA LYS A 108 -6.80 -12.36 6.85
C LYS A 108 -6.45 -11.13 6.01
N LYS A 109 -5.72 -10.18 6.63
CA LYS A 109 -5.29 -8.97 5.95
C LYS A 109 -4.44 -9.27 4.72
N LYS A 110 -3.46 -10.17 4.82
CA LYS A 110 -2.61 -10.57 3.69
C LYS A 110 -3.42 -11.17 2.55
N ILE A 111 -4.35 -12.08 2.86
CA ILE A 111 -5.22 -12.72 1.86
C ILE A 111 -6.06 -11.66 1.14
N PHE A 112 -6.66 -10.72 1.86
CA PHE A 112 -7.45 -9.65 1.25
C PHE A 112 -6.58 -8.68 0.43
N GLU A 113 -5.39 -8.32 0.91
CA GLU A 113 -4.44 -7.51 0.14
C GLU A 113 -4.11 -8.16 -1.20
N GLU A 114 -3.99 -9.47 -1.21
CA GLU A 114 -3.73 -10.26 -2.42
C GLU A 114 -4.96 -10.36 -3.34
N VAL A 115 -6.17 -10.56 -2.77
CA VAL A 115 -7.44 -10.55 -3.52
C VAL A 115 -7.66 -9.23 -4.23
N PHE A 116 -7.40 -8.14 -3.53
CA PHE A 116 -7.62 -6.78 -4.05
C PHE A 116 -6.42 -6.24 -4.84
N ASP A 117 -5.41 -7.11 -5.06
CA ASP A 117 -4.22 -6.80 -5.84
C ASP A 117 -3.47 -5.55 -5.32
N LEU A 118 -3.35 -5.42 -4.00
CA LEU A 118 -2.71 -4.25 -3.36
C LEU A 118 -1.20 -4.39 -3.22
N GLU A 119 -0.60 -5.46 -3.74
CA GLU A 119 0.83 -5.73 -3.63
C GLU A 119 1.68 -4.66 -4.32
N TYR A 120 1.18 -4.08 -5.43
CA TYR A 120 1.88 -3.01 -6.12
C TYR A 120 2.12 -1.77 -5.23
N LEU A 121 1.24 -1.50 -4.26
CA LEU A 121 1.44 -0.41 -3.29
C LEU A 121 2.57 -0.72 -2.31
N ASN A 122 2.73 -1.99 -1.93
CA ASN A 122 3.87 -2.41 -1.10
C ASN A 122 5.18 -2.29 -1.89
N ILE A 123 5.17 -2.66 -3.17
CA ILE A 123 6.31 -2.50 -4.08
C ILE A 123 6.64 -1.02 -4.25
N ALA A 124 5.63 -0.17 -4.51
CA ALA A 124 5.81 1.27 -4.63
C ALA A 124 6.41 1.88 -3.36
N LYS A 125 5.91 1.46 -2.17
CA LYS A 125 6.49 1.86 -0.90
C LYS A 125 7.94 1.40 -0.74
N GLY A 126 8.25 0.17 -1.14
CA GLY A 126 9.61 -0.37 -1.14
C GLY A 126 10.56 0.48 -1.99
N ILE A 127 10.17 0.80 -3.22
CA ILE A 127 10.93 1.68 -4.12
C ILE A 127 11.15 3.06 -3.49
N ALA A 128 10.09 3.68 -2.97
CA ALA A 128 10.20 4.97 -2.31
C ALA A 128 11.13 4.94 -1.08
N MET A 129 11.13 3.85 -0.31
CA MET A 129 12.06 3.66 0.80
C MET A 129 13.51 3.50 0.34
N ASP A 130 13.75 2.79 -0.76
CA ASP A 130 15.08 2.63 -1.34
C ASP A 130 15.61 3.95 -1.89
N ASP A 131 14.79 4.71 -2.60
CA ASP A 131 15.14 6.05 -3.09
C ASP A 131 15.44 7.01 -1.92
N ARG A 132 14.60 7.03 -0.89
CA ARG A 132 14.83 7.77 0.36
C ARG A 132 16.18 7.42 0.99
N ASN A 133 16.50 6.13 1.07
CA ASN A 133 17.78 5.68 1.60
C ASN A 133 18.96 6.11 0.71
N GLY A 134 18.75 6.19 -0.60
CA GLY A 134 19.70 6.78 -1.54
C GLY A 134 19.98 8.25 -1.22
N ILE A 135 18.93 9.06 -1.06
CA ILE A 135 19.02 10.48 -0.71
C ILE A 135 19.72 10.67 0.64
N LEU A 136 19.44 9.84 1.65
CA LEU A 136 20.15 9.89 2.94
C LEU A 136 21.65 9.65 2.80
N LYS A 137 22.08 8.74 1.93
CA LYS A 137 23.49 8.52 1.63
C LYS A 137 24.10 9.75 0.96
N ASP A 138 23.39 10.34 0.02
CA ASP A 138 23.83 11.55 -0.67
C ASP A 138 23.96 12.74 0.30
N ILE A 139 23.00 12.93 1.20
CA ILE A 139 23.07 13.94 2.26
C ILE A 139 24.33 13.77 3.10
N ASN A 140 24.63 12.54 3.52
CA ASN A 140 25.85 12.24 4.27
C ASN A 140 27.14 12.56 3.47
N GLN A 141 27.14 12.32 2.15
CA GLN A 141 28.27 12.68 1.28
C GLN A 141 28.45 14.20 1.20
N VAL A 142 27.36 14.94 0.96
CA VAL A 142 27.35 16.40 0.89
C VAL A 142 27.77 17.01 2.21
N GLU A 143 27.32 16.48 3.35
CA GLU A 143 27.78 16.90 4.68
C GLU A 143 29.29 16.70 4.87
N ASN A 144 29.81 15.56 4.45
CA ASN A 144 31.25 15.28 4.54
C ASN A 144 32.05 16.22 3.63
N GLU A 145 31.57 16.49 2.41
CA GLU A 145 32.20 17.48 1.52
C GLU A 145 32.17 18.88 2.15
N SER A 146 31.06 19.30 2.76
CA SER A 146 30.95 20.56 3.49
C SER A 146 31.97 20.64 4.63
N LYS A 147 32.13 19.57 5.42
CA LYS A 147 33.12 19.49 6.51
C LYS A 147 34.54 19.63 5.98
N ILE A 148 34.89 18.95 4.89
CA ILE A 148 36.22 19.03 4.24
C ILE A 148 36.47 20.45 3.73
N LEU A 149 35.52 21.05 3.04
CA LEU A 149 35.64 22.42 2.53
C LEU A 149 35.77 23.45 3.66
N LYS A 150 35.04 23.28 4.77
CA LYS A 150 35.15 24.10 5.98
C LYS A 150 36.55 23.97 6.60
N ALA A 151 37.09 22.76 6.71
CA ALA A 151 38.45 22.52 7.20
C ALA A 151 39.51 23.17 6.28
N GLN A 152 39.42 22.98 4.97
CA GLN A 152 40.29 23.62 3.99
C GLN A 152 40.20 25.15 4.05
N LEU A 153 39.01 25.68 4.25
CA LEU A 153 38.82 27.12 4.43
C LEU A 153 39.52 27.62 5.69
N MET A 154 39.43 26.89 6.79
CA MET A 154 40.15 27.23 8.03
C MET A 154 41.64 27.20 7.86
N GLU A 155 42.20 26.12 7.29
CA GLU A 155 43.62 25.96 7.04
C GLU A 155 44.17 27.08 6.14
N ASN A 156 43.51 27.36 5.03
CA ASN A 156 43.90 28.45 4.14
C ASN A 156 43.82 29.83 4.82
N ARG A 157 42.86 30.02 5.71
CA ARG A 157 42.72 31.24 6.54
C ARG A 157 43.88 31.36 7.54
N GLU A 158 44.22 30.26 8.21
CA GLU A 158 45.38 30.26 9.15
C GLU A 158 46.67 30.56 8.42
N THR A 159 46.89 29.92 7.27
CA THR A 159 48.09 30.19 6.47
C THR A 159 48.15 31.65 5.98
N TYR A 160 46.98 32.14 5.55
CA TYR A 160 46.84 33.54 5.16
C TYR A 160 47.15 34.49 6.32
N PHE A 161 46.74 34.19 7.54
CA PHE A 161 47.04 35.00 8.73
C PHE A 161 48.51 34.89 9.11
N LYS A 162 49.14 33.70 9.03
CA LYS A 162 50.58 33.51 9.32
C LYS A 162 51.47 34.30 8.37
N LEU A 163 51.19 34.24 7.06
CA LEU A 163 51.93 35.04 6.07
C LEU A 163 51.78 36.54 6.31
N ARG A 164 50.67 36.95 6.81
CA ARG A 164 50.41 38.34 7.16
C ARG A 164 51.25 38.87 8.34
N GLU A 165 51.53 38.07 9.34
CA GLU A 165 52.37 38.45 10.47
C GLU A 165 53.84 38.65 10.05
N GLN A 166 54.26 37.98 8.99
CA GLN A 166 55.64 38.04 8.55
C GLN A 166 56.01 39.32 7.76
N GLU A 167 55.01 40.01 7.24
CA GLU A 167 55.30 41.19 6.39
C GLU A 167 54.88 42.53 7.06
N LYS A 168 55.65 42.98 8.04
CA LYS A 168 55.40 44.22 8.79
C LYS A 168 55.56 45.54 8.00
N THR A 169 55.82 45.49 6.68
CA THR A 169 56.33 46.68 5.93
C THR A 169 55.32 47.37 4.97
N PHE A 170 54.06 46.92 4.88
CA PHE A 170 53.13 47.51 3.90
C PHE A 170 51.89 48.24 4.50
N THR A 171 52.13 49.37 5.11
CA THR A 171 51.10 50.16 5.84
C THR A 171 50.08 50.87 4.93
N SER A 172 50.40 51.15 3.68
CA SER A 172 49.48 51.95 2.82
C SER A 172 48.36 51.12 2.16
N LYS A 173 48.68 49.89 1.69
CA LYS A 173 47.68 49.01 1.06
C LYS A 173 46.58 48.54 2.05
N ILE A 174 46.95 48.33 3.29
CA ILE A 174 46.01 47.91 4.36
C ILE A 174 44.93 48.95 4.63
N LYS A 175 45.27 50.21 4.52
CA LYS A 175 44.32 51.31 4.80
C LYS A 175 43.28 51.45 3.70
N GLU A 176 43.66 51.14 2.47
CA GLU A 176 42.76 51.14 1.34
C GLU A 176 41.81 49.93 1.38
N GLU A 177 42.33 48.79 1.70
CA GLU A 177 41.60 47.53 1.86
C GLU A 177 40.58 47.61 3.01
N ARG A 178 40.98 48.19 4.12
CA ARG A 178 40.06 48.45 5.26
C ARG A 178 38.91 49.41 4.88
N ARG A 179 39.18 50.33 3.97
CA ARG A 179 38.13 51.21 3.41
C ARG A 179 37.15 50.47 2.54
N SER A 180 37.68 49.57 1.71
CA SER A 180 36.85 48.72 0.82
C SER A 180 35.92 47.83 1.61
N LEU A 181 36.43 47.07 2.60
CA LEU A 181 35.62 46.18 3.47
C LEU A 181 34.55 46.93 4.24
N LYS A 182 34.86 48.15 4.74
CA LYS A 182 33.86 49.00 5.38
C LYS A 182 32.74 49.42 4.43
N LYS A 183 33.04 49.60 3.13
CA LYS A 183 32.04 49.92 2.12
C LYS A 183 31.17 48.70 1.84
N GLU A 184 31.77 47.56 1.62
CA GLU A 184 31.07 46.28 1.40
C GLU A 184 30.13 45.90 2.55
N ARG A 185 30.64 46.03 3.79
CA ARG A 185 29.80 45.85 5.02
C ARG A 185 28.57 46.76 5.03
N LYS A 186 28.74 48.00 4.60
CA LYS A 186 27.64 48.98 4.57
C LYS A 186 26.59 48.58 3.52
N GLU A 187 27.04 48.07 2.39
CA GLU A 187 26.17 47.59 1.32
C GLU A 187 25.39 46.34 1.74
N LEU A 188 26.09 45.35 2.33
CA LEU A 188 25.46 44.14 2.85
C LEU A 188 24.48 44.43 4.00
N THR A 189 24.84 45.37 4.89
CA THR A 189 23.95 45.80 5.99
C THR A 189 22.68 46.42 5.43
N ALA A 190 22.79 47.23 4.35
CA ALA A 190 21.61 47.81 3.67
C ALA A 190 20.73 46.74 3.03
N VAL A 191 21.34 45.71 2.40
CA VAL A 191 20.62 44.57 1.83
C VAL A 191 19.92 43.76 2.93
N LEU A 192 20.62 43.48 4.05
CA LEU A 192 20.03 42.77 5.19
C LEU A 192 18.86 43.54 5.78
N MET A 193 18.99 44.87 5.97
CA MET A 193 17.88 45.70 6.43
C MET A 193 16.68 45.69 5.47
N LYS A 194 16.96 45.74 4.17
CA LYS A 194 15.90 45.66 3.15
C LYS A 194 15.15 44.34 3.18
N LYS A 195 15.90 43.22 3.30
CA LYS A 195 15.31 41.88 3.44
C LYS A 195 14.55 41.71 4.76
N LYS A 196 15.09 42.17 5.88
CA LYS A 196 14.42 42.13 7.19
C LYS A 196 13.14 42.96 7.22
N LYS A 197 13.12 44.11 6.52
CA LYS A 197 11.92 44.94 6.38
C LYS A 197 10.85 44.19 5.57
N GLY A 198 11.22 43.56 4.47
CA GLY A 198 10.32 42.67 3.72
C GLY A 198 9.74 41.54 4.55
N ILE A 199 10.55 40.91 5.40
CA ILE A 199 10.08 39.89 6.35
C ILE A 199 9.07 40.48 7.35
N SER A 200 9.29 41.68 7.86
CA SER A 200 8.39 42.31 8.84
C SER A 200 7.07 42.84 8.22
N GLU A 201 7.09 43.14 6.94
CA GLU A 201 5.91 43.64 6.20
C GLU A 201 5.07 42.47 5.64
N GLU A 202 5.69 41.37 5.23
CA GLU A 202 5.02 40.22 4.64
C GLU A 202 4.60 39.13 5.65
N VAL A 203 5.15 39.13 6.86
CA VAL A 203 4.92 38.06 7.82
C VAL A 203 3.97 38.44 8.91
N ASP A 204 2.78 38.00 8.79
CA ASP A 204 1.82 37.91 9.87
C ASP A 204 2.33 36.91 10.94
N LYS A 205 2.68 37.42 12.14
CA LYS A 205 3.10 36.60 13.28
C LYS A 205 2.11 35.48 13.63
N SER A 206 0.90 35.59 13.09
CA SER A 206 -0.16 34.60 13.26
C SER A 206 -0.07 33.43 12.24
N LEU A 207 0.87 33.45 11.29
CA LEU A 207 0.95 32.45 10.21
C LEU A 207 1.02 31.00 10.70
N PRO A 208 1.89 30.64 11.68
CA PRO A 208 1.91 29.28 12.22
C PRO A 208 0.58 28.90 12.90
N MET A 209 -0.06 29.88 13.56
CA MET A 209 -1.35 29.70 14.19
C MET A 209 -2.46 29.52 13.13
N LYS A 210 -2.41 30.30 12.04
CA LYS A 210 -3.34 30.15 10.91
C LYS A 210 -3.21 28.78 10.25
N ILE A 211 -1.99 28.30 10.04
CA ILE A 211 -1.73 26.96 9.50
C ILE A 211 -2.28 25.90 10.44
N LYS A 212 -2.02 25.99 11.73
CA LYS A 212 -2.53 25.07 12.74
C LYS A 212 -4.05 25.06 12.77
N ASN A 213 -4.67 26.23 12.85
CA ASN A 213 -6.13 26.36 12.87
C ASN A 213 -6.77 25.82 11.57
N THR A 214 -6.15 26.07 10.41
CA THR A 214 -6.64 25.54 9.13
C THR A 214 -6.54 24.00 9.09
N LYS A 215 -5.46 23.41 9.62
CA LYS A 215 -5.33 21.96 9.76
C LYS A 215 -6.38 21.37 10.70
N GLU A 216 -6.64 22.03 11.81
CA GLU A 216 -7.69 21.64 12.77
C GLU A 216 -9.09 21.73 12.11
N SER A 217 -9.35 22.79 11.35
CA SER A 217 -10.61 22.95 10.59
C SER A 217 -10.75 21.84 9.53
N ILE A 218 -9.69 21.51 8.78
CA ILE A 218 -9.67 20.39 7.83
C ILE A 218 -10.03 19.09 8.53
N SER A 219 -9.43 18.81 9.70
CA SER A 219 -9.71 17.62 10.47
C SER A 219 -11.16 17.56 10.95
N GLN A 220 -11.73 18.69 11.35
CA GLN A 220 -13.13 18.80 11.75
C GLN A 220 -14.08 18.53 10.59
N VAL A 221 -13.83 19.17 9.43
CA VAL A 221 -14.65 18.96 8.21
C VAL A 221 -14.55 17.51 7.74
N GLN A 222 -13.36 16.91 7.77
CA GLN A 222 -13.17 15.48 7.47
C GLN A 222 -13.96 14.58 8.43
N SER A 223 -13.98 14.91 9.73
CA SER A 223 -14.81 14.20 10.71
C SER A 223 -16.31 14.35 10.37
N SER A 224 -16.74 15.57 10.03
CA SER A 224 -18.13 15.84 9.64
C SER A 224 -18.54 15.10 8.36
N ILE A 225 -17.64 15.00 7.38
CA ILE A 225 -17.85 14.20 6.17
C ILE A 225 -18.01 12.73 6.52
N LYS A 226 -17.15 12.22 7.42
CA LYS A 226 -17.20 10.82 7.87
C LYS A 226 -18.50 10.52 8.60
N GLU A 227 -18.90 11.38 9.51
CA GLU A 227 -20.15 11.28 10.24
C GLU A 227 -21.38 11.38 9.31
N ALA A 228 -21.36 12.33 8.37
CA ALA A 228 -22.42 12.49 7.38
C ALA A 228 -22.55 11.27 6.46
N LYS A 229 -21.42 10.71 6.00
CA LYS A 229 -21.38 9.46 5.22
C LYS A 229 -21.89 8.26 6.02
N GLN A 230 -21.52 8.15 7.29
CA GLN A 230 -21.97 7.08 8.17
C GLN A 230 -23.47 7.17 8.45
N ILE A 231 -23.97 8.38 8.68
CA ILE A 231 -25.42 8.66 8.86
C ILE A 231 -26.17 8.42 7.55
N SER A 232 -25.60 8.80 6.41
CA SER A 232 -26.18 8.57 5.08
C SER A 232 -26.30 7.07 4.78
N ASN A 233 -25.24 6.30 4.98
CA ASN A 233 -25.23 4.86 4.69
C ASN A 233 -26.14 4.06 5.62
N GLN A 234 -26.16 4.36 6.94
CA GLN A 234 -27.05 3.69 7.89
C GLN A 234 -28.54 4.06 7.72
N ARG A 235 -28.81 5.25 7.18
CA ARG A 235 -30.20 5.68 6.90
C ARG A 235 -30.69 5.25 5.53
N LEU A 236 -29.80 5.10 4.55
CA LEU A 236 -30.20 4.85 3.16
C LEU A 236 -30.97 3.54 3.04
N ASP A 237 -30.43 2.44 3.58
CA ASP A 237 -31.08 1.11 3.47
C ASP A 237 -32.44 1.10 4.16
N LYS A 238 -32.50 1.57 5.42
CA LYS A 238 -33.76 1.66 6.18
C LYS A 238 -34.76 2.62 5.56
N VAL A 239 -34.30 3.68 4.94
CA VAL A 239 -35.18 4.68 4.32
C VAL A 239 -35.64 4.25 2.93
N VAL A 240 -34.75 3.57 2.15
CA VAL A 240 -35.13 2.96 0.87
C VAL A 240 -36.21 1.91 1.08
N ASP A 241 -36.06 0.99 2.02
CA ASP A 241 -37.06 0.00 2.37
C ASP A 241 -38.37 0.66 2.83
N SER A 242 -38.25 1.72 3.64
CA SER A 242 -39.39 2.51 4.08
C SER A 242 -40.07 3.27 2.95
N ILE A 243 -39.34 3.75 1.96
CA ILE A 243 -39.86 4.43 0.76
C ILE A 243 -40.60 3.41 -0.13
N ILE A 244 -39.97 2.26 -0.37
CA ILE A 244 -40.60 1.15 -1.10
C ILE A 244 -41.91 0.77 -0.45
N GLY A 245 -41.92 0.53 0.87
CA GLY A 245 -43.14 0.20 1.61
C GLY A 245 -44.19 1.32 1.64
N LEU A 246 -43.78 2.59 1.47
CA LEU A 246 -44.72 3.70 1.34
C LEU A 246 -45.30 3.79 -0.08
N LEU A 247 -44.51 3.49 -1.10
CA LEU A 247 -44.96 3.46 -2.50
C LEU A 247 -45.92 2.29 -2.73
N GLU A 248 -45.62 1.13 -2.18
CA GLU A 248 -46.53 -0.04 -2.20
C GLU A 248 -47.87 0.22 -1.52
N LYS A 249 -47.87 1.11 -0.52
CA LYS A 249 -49.09 1.55 0.20
C LYS A 249 -49.77 2.78 -0.43
N GLY A 250 -49.33 3.23 -1.60
CA GLY A 250 -49.89 4.38 -2.31
C GLY A 250 -49.67 5.75 -1.63
N LYS A 251 -48.73 5.86 -0.67
CA LYS A 251 -48.45 7.10 0.08
C LYS A 251 -47.35 7.95 -0.60
N TYR A 252 -47.61 8.40 -1.83
CA TYR A 252 -46.63 9.08 -2.68
C TYR A 252 -46.06 10.37 -2.09
N ASN A 253 -46.88 11.19 -1.43
CA ASN A 253 -46.40 12.45 -0.84
C ASN A 253 -45.42 12.24 0.33
N THR A 254 -45.66 11.21 1.13
CA THR A 254 -44.78 10.85 2.26
C THR A 254 -43.48 10.21 1.75
N ALA A 255 -43.51 9.43 0.67
CA ALA A 255 -42.34 8.91 0.00
C ALA A 255 -41.51 10.04 -0.62
N LYS A 256 -42.16 11.01 -1.26
CA LYS A 256 -41.50 12.20 -1.86
C LYS A 256 -40.79 13.05 -0.79
N SER A 257 -41.42 13.29 0.37
CA SER A 257 -40.77 14.05 1.46
C SER A 257 -39.54 13.35 2.02
N LYS A 258 -39.54 12.02 2.11
CA LYS A 258 -38.39 11.23 2.53
C LYS A 258 -37.25 11.26 1.48
N LEU A 259 -37.56 11.21 0.19
CA LEU A 259 -36.58 11.37 -0.89
C LEU A 259 -35.93 12.76 -0.85
N VAL A 260 -36.69 13.81 -0.58
CA VAL A 260 -36.17 15.17 -0.41
C VAL A 260 -35.18 15.22 0.76
N SER A 261 -35.48 14.58 1.90
CA SER A 261 -34.55 14.57 3.04
C SER A 261 -33.23 13.82 2.77
N ILE A 262 -33.25 12.80 1.94
CA ILE A 262 -32.03 12.13 1.48
C ILE A 262 -31.22 13.05 0.57
N ARG A 263 -31.86 13.65 -0.42
CA ARG A 263 -31.22 14.63 -1.32
C ARG A 263 -30.53 15.73 -0.52
N ASP A 264 -31.20 16.27 0.50
CA ASP A 264 -30.66 17.36 1.31
C ASP A 264 -29.45 16.88 2.17
N ALA A 265 -29.42 15.61 2.58
CA ALA A 265 -28.26 15.03 3.22
C ALA A 265 -27.06 14.89 2.27
N PHE A 266 -27.28 14.51 1.01
CA PHE A 266 -26.24 14.48 -0.02
C PHE A 266 -25.72 15.89 -0.37
N ILE A 267 -26.61 16.87 -0.47
CA ILE A 267 -26.23 18.28 -0.70
C ILE A 267 -25.31 18.78 0.43
N ASN A 268 -25.55 18.36 1.68
CA ASN A 268 -24.66 18.71 2.78
C ASN A 268 -23.27 18.05 2.66
N ILE A 269 -23.17 16.85 2.16
CA ILE A 269 -21.89 16.17 1.91
C ILE A 269 -21.11 16.93 0.83
N ASP A 270 -21.73 17.32 -0.27
CA ASP A 270 -21.12 18.11 -1.33
C ASP A 270 -20.63 19.46 -0.79
N LYS A 271 -21.44 20.12 0.04
CA LYS A 271 -21.06 21.37 0.69
C LYS A 271 -19.84 21.22 1.61
N TYR A 272 -19.74 20.12 2.35
CA TYR A 272 -18.55 19.81 3.14
C TYR A 272 -17.34 19.48 2.26
N HIS A 273 -17.54 18.85 1.11
CA HIS A 273 -16.46 18.63 0.14
C HIS A 273 -15.94 19.94 -0.43
N ASP A 274 -16.83 20.86 -0.82
CA ASP A 274 -16.44 22.19 -1.30
C ASP A 274 -15.69 22.98 -0.20
N GLU A 275 -16.17 22.91 1.05
CA GLU A 275 -15.52 23.53 2.18
C GLU A 275 -14.12 22.91 2.45
N LEU A 276 -14.02 21.60 2.38
CA LEU A 276 -12.76 20.88 2.51
C LEU A 276 -11.77 21.29 1.43
N GLN A 277 -12.22 21.37 0.18
CA GLN A 277 -11.39 21.81 -0.94
C GLN A 277 -10.90 23.24 -0.71
N SER A 278 -11.79 24.15 -0.33
CA SER A 278 -11.41 25.55 -0.07
C SER A 278 -10.39 25.68 1.07
N LEU A 279 -10.52 24.87 2.13
CA LEU A 279 -9.58 24.82 3.24
C LEU A 279 -8.24 24.22 2.83
N GLN A 280 -8.24 23.20 1.96
CA GLN A 280 -7.00 22.61 1.42
C GLN A 280 -6.25 23.61 0.54
N GLU A 281 -6.95 24.33 -0.33
CA GLU A 281 -6.37 25.40 -1.16
C GLU A 281 -5.78 26.52 -0.28
N ARG A 282 -6.51 26.90 0.78
CA ARG A 282 -6.03 27.87 1.76
C ARG A 282 -4.80 27.35 2.51
N LEU A 283 -4.80 26.11 2.94
CA LEU A 283 -3.64 25.49 3.59
C LEU A 283 -2.43 25.46 2.66
N TYR A 284 -2.64 25.13 1.40
CA TYR A 284 -1.59 25.13 0.40
C TYR A 284 -0.97 26.53 0.22
N SER A 285 -1.79 27.57 0.10
CA SER A 285 -1.31 28.96 -0.01
C SER A 285 -0.55 29.42 1.24
N LEU A 286 -1.04 29.04 2.43
CA LEU A 286 -0.36 29.33 3.71
C LEU A 286 0.99 28.63 3.81
N ASN A 287 1.07 27.36 3.42
CA ASN A 287 2.32 26.59 3.39
C ASN A 287 3.32 27.19 2.39
N GLN A 288 2.87 27.61 1.19
CA GLN A 288 3.73 28.31 0.25
C GLN A 288 4.30 29.61 0.85
N THR A 289 3.47 30.35 1.59
CA THR A 289 3.89 31.58 2.26
C THR A 289 4.92 31.26 3.37
N GLN A 290 4.70 30.18 4.11
CA GLN A 290 5.67 29.72 5.13
C GLN A 290 7.00 29.31 4.51
N THR A 291 6.97 28.57 3.41
CA THR A 291 8.19 28.16 2.69
C THR A 291 8.98 29.37 2.19
N LYS A 292 8.28 30.38 1.61
CA LYS A 292 8.92 31.65 1.23
C LYS A 292 9.54 32.37 2.42
N TYR A 293 8.84 32.41 3.53
CA TYR A 293 9.34 33.01 4.77
C TYR A 293 10.59 32.30 5.31
N GLU A 294 10.55 30.96 5.38
CA GLU A 294 11.69 30.16 5.83
C GLU A 294 12.90 30.38 4.92
N LYS A 295 12.68 30.43 3.61
CA LYS A 295 13.71 30.76 2.64
C LYS A 295 14.31 32.16 2.88
N LEU A 296 13.47 33.16 3.01
CA LEU A 296 13.91 34.54 3.30
C LEU A 296 14.65 34.63 4.64
N LYS A 297 14.20 33.89 5.66
CA LYS A 297 14.85 33.83 6.97
C LYS A 297 16.23 33.18 6.90
N SER A 298 16.38 32.12 6.10
CA SER A 298 17.68 31.51 5.82
C SER A 298 18.61 32.49 5.14
N GLU A 299 18.18 33.13 4.04
CA GLU A 299 18.97 34.13 3.33
C GLU A 299 19.43 35.30 4.23
N CYS A 300 18.56 35.75 5.15
CA CYS A 300 18.95 36.78 6.13
C CYS A 300 20.00 36.26 7.12
N LYS A 301 19.95 34.98 7.47
CA LYS A 301 20.92 34.34 8.35
C LYS A 301 22.30 34.28 7.67
N ASP A 302 22.30 33.90 6.38
CA ASP A 302 23.53 33.82 5.58
C ASP A 302 24.21 35.18 5.43
N ILE A 303 23.42 36.23 5.09
CA ILE A 303 23.92 37.62 5.01
C ILE A 303 24.41 38.11 6.40
N SER A 304 23.75 37.74 7.49
CA SER A 304 24.18 38.09 8.83
C SER A 304 25.53 37.45 9.18
N TYR A 305 25.75 36.22 8.70
CA TYR A 305 27.03 35.52 8.84
C TYR A 305 28.13 36.21 8.05
N ASP A 306 27.85 36.55 6.76
CA ASP A 306 28.79 37.30 5.90
C ASP A 306 29.19 38.64 6.53
N ILE A 307 28.22 39.38 7.12
CA ILE A 307 28.49 40.63 7.83
C ILE A 307 29.37 40.40 9.06
N ALA A 308 29.08 39.35 9.85
CA ALA A 308 29.87 39.02 11.04
C ALA A 308 31.30 38.62 10.66
N GLU A 309 31.47 37.95 9.55
CA GLU A 309 32.77 37.57 9.00
C GLU A 309 33.54 38.78 8.54
N ILE A 310 32.94 39.73 7.80
CA ILE A 310 33.53 41.01 7.42
C ILE A 310 33.89 41.84 8.66
N ASP A 311 33.05 41.82 9.68
CA ASP A 311 33.34 42.52 10.96
C ASP A 311 34.57 41.92 11.66
N GLN A 312 34.70 40.59 11.62
CA GLN A 312 35.86 39.90 12.15
C GLN A 312 37.12 40.25 11.34
N GLU A 313 37.02 40.28 10.00
CA GLU A 313 38.09 40.71 9.12
C GLU A 313 38.50 42.17 9.34
N ILE A 314 37.52 43.09 9.47
CA ILE A 314 37.77 44.49 9.81
C ILE A 314 38.46 44.62 11.14
N LYS A 315 38.04 43.83 12.15
CA LYS A 315 38.61 43.82 13.50
C LYS A 315 40.05 43.29 13.48
N ASN A 316 40.27 42.19 12.76
CA ASN A 316 41.59 41.59 12.58
C ASN A 316 42.54 42.52 11.84
N LEU A 317 42.03 43.21 10.74
CA LEU A 317 42.73 44.28 10.05
C LEU A 317 42.95 45.54 10.92
N GLY A 318 42.11 45.70 11.95
CA GLY A 318 42.19 46.81 12.92
C GLY A 318 43.24 46.62 14.02
N LEU A 319 43.50 45.34 14.35
CA LEU A 319 44.38 44.95 15.44
C LEU A 319 45.87 44.92 15.07
N GLU A 320 46.26 45.45 13.89
CA GLU A 320 47.63 45.75 13.52
C GLU A 320 48.29 44.96 12.38
N LYS A 321 48.90 45.72 11.58
CA LYS A 321 50.24 45.62 10.98
C LYS A 321 50.41 44.62 9.82
N LYS A 322 50.39 45.20 8.63
CA LYS A 322 51.32 44.92 7.52
C LYS A 322 51.55 43.44 7.18
N SER A 323 50.71 42.88 6.38
CA SER A 323 51.13 41.74 5.62
C SER A 323 50.70 41.85 4.16
N ILE A 324 51.59 41.50 3.28
CA ILE A 324 51.30 41.31 1.86
C ILE A 324 50.47 40.03 1.77
N ILE A 325 49.19 40.22 1.52
CA ILE A 325 48.30 39.10 1.25
C ILE A 325 48.51 38.70 -0.19
N SER A 326 49.11 37.52 -0.43
CA SER A 326 49.23 37.00 -1.78
C SER A 326 47.86 36.93 -2.43
N PRO A 327 47.66 37.53 -3.62
CA PRO A 327 46.42 37.47 -4.37
C PRO A 327 45.91 36.04 -4.58
N GLU A 328 46.83 35.10 -4.61
CA GLU A 328 46.62 33.68 -4.79
C GLU A 328 45.82 33.05 -3.62
N TYR A 329 46.13 33.42 -2.35
CA TYR A 329 45.39 32.91 -1.20
C TYR A 329 43.97 33.50 -1.11
N ARG A 330 43.77 34.74 -1.51
CA ARG A 330 42.44 35.34 -1.63
C ARG A 330 41.61 34.60 -2.66
N GLU A 331 42.20 34.29 -3.78
CA GLU A 331 41.48 33.56 -4.83
C GLU A 331 41.16 32.11 -4.41
N LYS A 332 42.06 31.44 -3.71
CA LYS A 332 41.80 30.11 -3.12
C LYS A 332 40.62 30.16 -2.12
N ILE A 333 40.64 31.09 -1.20
CA ILE A 333 39.54 31.27 -0.21
C ILE A 333 38.22 31.59 -0.93
N ARG A 334 38.21 32.45 -1.96
CA ARG A 334 37.03 32.78 -2.73
C ARG A 334 36.49 31.57 -3.48
N LYS A 335 37.33 30.75 -4.09
CA LYS A 335 36.95 29.51 -4.77
C LYS A 335 36.34 28.51 -3.79
N ILE A 336 36.97 28.31 -2.63
CA ILE A 336 36.44 27.41 -1.59
C ILE A 336 35.07 27.89 -1.10
N ARG A 337 34.89 29.19 -0.82
CA ARG A 337 33.61 29.76 -0.43
C ARG A 337 32.50 29.56 -1.48
N LYS A 338 32.87 29.74 -2.78
CA LYS A 338 31.90 29.51 -3.85
C LYS A 338 31.49 28.05 -3.95
N LYS A 339 32.43 27.12 -3.71
CA LYS A 339 32.14 25.69 -3.65
C LYS A 339 31.24 25.38 -2.45
N LEU A 340 31.60 25.91 -1.28
CA LEU A 340 30.83 25.68 -0.05
C LEU A 340 29.36 26.13 -0.20
N ARG A 341 29.12 27.31 -0.79
CA ARG A 341 27.73 27.77 -1.07
C ARG A 341 26.95 26.81 -1.93
N LYS A 342 27.59 26.25 -2.98
CA LYS A 342 26.93 25.25 -3.83
C LYS A 342 26.61 23.96 -3.08
N VAL A 343 27.54 23.51 -2.25
CA VAL A 343 27.35 22.32 -1.42
C VAL A 343 26.26 22.54 -0.37
N ASP A 344 26.20 23.72 0.24
CA ASP A 344 25.14 24.07 1.19
C ASP A 344 23.75 24.18 0.50
N GLU A 345 23.71 24.70 -0.73
CA GLU A 345 22.48 24.73 -1.56
C GLU A 345 22.02 23.31 -1.93
N ASP A 346 22.95 22.46 -2.37
CA ASP A 346 22.65 21.05 -2.70
C ASP A 346 22.16 20.27 -1.46
N TYR A 347 22.76 20.51 -0.30
CA TYR A 347 22.30 19.95 0.96
C TYR A 347 20.85 20.30 1.25
N HIS A 348 20.46 21.57 1.13
CA HIS A 348 19.08 21.99 1.38
C HIS A 348 18.10 21.37 0.39
N ASN A 349 18.47 21.31 -0.90
CA ASN A 349 17.63 20.68 -1.92
C ASN A 349 17.40 19.20 -1.60
N LYS A 350 18.45 18.46 -1.21
CA LYS A 350 18.33 17.05 -0.85
C LYS A 350 17.54 16.84 0.45
N VAL A 351 17.64 17.74 1.41
CA VAL A 351 16.81 17.68 2.64
C VAL A 351 15.34 17.93 2.32
N ASP A 352 15.03 18.83 1.39
CA ASP A 352 13.64 19.07 0.98
C ASP A 352 13.09 17.87 0.18
N GLU A 353 13.89 17.30 -0.72
CA GLU A 353 13.54 16.05 -1.42
C GLU A 353 13.31 14.89 -0.43
N LEU A 354 14.13 14.77 0.62
CA LEU A 354 13.93 13.77 1.67
C LEU A 354 12.59 13.93 2.38
N LYS A 355 12.15 15.17 2.65
CA LYS A 355 10.84 15.44 3.26
C LYS A 355 9.69 15.00 2.36
N ASP A 356 9.84 15.16 1.03
CA ASP A 356 8.82 14.73 0.08
C ASP A 356 8.70 13.19 0.08
N TYR A 357 9.83 12.47 0.15
CA TYR A 357 9.79 11.02 0.30
C TYR A 357 9.27 10.57 1.67
N ASP A 358 9.63 11.24 2.76
CA ASP A 358 9.09 10.96 4.09
C ASP A 358 7.55 11.13 4.08
N TRP A 359 7.06 12.23 3.52
CA TRP A 359 5.62 12.43 3.36
C TRP A 359 4.98 11.33 2.49
N LEU A 360 5.57 11.00 1.34
CA LEU A 360 5.05 9.98 0.44
C LEU A 360 4.93 8.60 1.13
N ILE A 361 5.94 8.23 1.93
CA ILE A 361 6.01 6.94 2.62
C ILE A 361 5.05 6.90 3.82
N ASP A 362 4.93 8.00 4.56
CA ASP A 362 4.19 8.04 5.82
C ASP A 362 2.70 8.33 5.62
N ASP A 363 2.32 9.13 4.61
CA ASP A 363 0.94 9.54 4.38
C ASP A 363 0.32 8.75 3.21
N PRO A 364 0.59 8.97 1.90
CA PRO A 364 -0.10 8.24 0.83
C PRO A 364 0.21 6.73 0.83
N LEU A 365 1.48 6.35 1.01
CA LEU A 365 1.91 4.96 1.05
C LEU A 365 1.97 4.41 2.49
N GLY A 366 1.56 5.19 3.45
CA GLY A 366 1.46 4.83 4.85
C GLY A 366 0.33 3.84 5.13
N ASN A 367 0.27 3.40 6.39
CA ASN A 367 -0.74 2.43 6.80
C ASN A 367 -2.18 2.95 6.71
N ASN A 368 -2.38 4.26 6.76
CA ASN A 368 -3.68 4.94 6.69
C ASN A 368 -3.91 5.65 5.36
N GLY A 369 -2.98 5.52 4.41
CA GLY A 369 -3.02 6.17 3.12
C GLY A 369 -3.90 5.47 2.09
N ILE A 370 -3.50 5.59 0.83
CA ILE A 370 -4.24 5.06 -0.34
C ILE A 370 -4.59 3.58 -0.18
N LYS A 371 -3.65 2.78 0.35
CA LYS A 371 -3.86 1.35 0.59
C LYS A 371 -5.04 1.07 1.53
N ALA A 372 -5.16 1.85 2.60
CA ALA A 372 -6.26 1.70 3.56
C ALA A 372 -7.61 2.09 2.93
N TYR A 373 -7.61 3.15 2.12
CA TYR A 373 -8.81 3.59 1.41
C TYR A 373 -9.30 2.56 0.39
N ILE A 374 -8.38 2.03 -0.45
CA ILE A 374 -8.75 1.00 -1.43
C ILE A 374 -9.21 -0.27 -0.71
N PHE A 375 -8.53 -0.65 0.36
CA PHE A 375 -8.88 -1.82 1.15
C PHE A 375 -10.30 -1.70 1.73
N ASP A 376 -10.63 -0.58 2.34
CA ASP A 376 -11.96 -0.30 2.90
C ASP A 376 -13.06 -0.32 1.82
N SER A 377 -12.82 0.33 0.69
CA SER A 377 -13.70 0.29 -0.48
C SER A 377 -13.92 -1.14 -1.00
N SER A 378 -12.85 -1.93 -1.04
CA SER A 378 -12.89 -3.30 -1.55
C SER A 378 -13.58 -4.26 -0.57
N LEU A 379 -13.46 -4.02 0.74
CA LEU A 379 -14.25 -4.73 1.74
C LEU A 379 -15.74 -4.44 1.58
N GLY A 380 -16.11 -3.22 1.20
CA GLY A 380 -17.48 -2.86 0.86
C GLY A 380 -18.05 -3.75 -0.24
N PHE A 381 -17.27 -4.02 -1.29
CA PHE A 381 -17.66 -4.95 -2.35
C PHE A 381 -17.82 -6.38 -1.83
N LEU A 382 -16.87 -6.89 -1.04
CA LEU A 382 -16.94 -8.21 -0.44
C LEU A 382 -18.18 -8.37 0.47
N ASN A 383 -18.46 -7.36 1.30
CA ASN A 383 -19.63 -7.34 2.16
C ASN A 383 -20.93 -7.31 1.36
N GLN A 384 -20.95 -6.62 0.22
CA GLN A 384 -22.07 -6.64 -0.70
C GLN A 384 -22.30 -8.04 -1.30
N GLU A 385 -21.22 -8.73 -1.70
CA GLU A 385 -21.32 -10.12 -2.18
C GLU A 385 -21.84 -11.06 -1.09
N LEU A 386 -21.32 -10.94 0.14
CA LEU A 386 -21.79 -11.72 1.28
C LEU A 386 -23.27 -11.44 1.60
N GLY A 387 -23.68 -10.17 1.51
CA GLY A 387 -25.08 -9.76 1.70
C GLY A 387 -26.06 -10.43 0.74
N LYS A 388 -25.63 -10.76 -0.49
CA LYS A 388 -26.46 -11.48 -1.46
C LYS A 388 -26.83 -12.90 -1.03
N TYR A 389 -26.06 -13.46 -0.09
CA TYR A 389 -26.28 -14.81 0.42
C TYR A 389 -27.05 -14.81 1.74
N ALA A 390 -27.17 -13.66 2.41
CA ALA A 390 -27.75 -13.54 3.74
C ALA A 390 -29.18 -14.05 3.82
N ASP A 391 -30.05 -13.64 2.88
CA ASP A 391 -31.45 -14.05 2.83
C ASP A 391 -31.63 -15.56 2.62
N VAL A 392 -30.69 -16.16 1.89
CA VAL A 392 -30.74 -17.59 1.53
C VAL A 392 -30.18 -18.45 2.66
N LEU A 393 -29.13 -17.97 3.33
CA LEU A 393 -28.41 -18.71 4.36
C LEU A 393 -28.94 -18.44 5.79
N GLY A 394 -29.73 -17.38 5.97
CA GLY A 394 -30.33 -17.01 7.27
C GLY A 394 -29.38 -16.31 8.23
N PHE A 395 -28.24 -15.85 7.74
CA PHE A 395 -27.27 -15.05 8.52
C PHE A 395 -26.47 -14.11 7.61
N LEU A 396 -25.95 -13.03 8.16
CA LEU A 396 -25.11 -12.06 7.48
C LEU A 396 -23.69 -12.13 8.05
N ILE A 397 -22.72 -12.17 7.16
CA ILE A 397 -21.31 -12.02 7.51
C ILE A 397 -20.86 -10.66 6.99
N SER A 398 -20.15 -9.90 7.79
CA SER A 398 -19.52 -8.66 7.38
C SER A 398 -18.12 -8.52 7.96
N PHE A 399 -17.28 -7.77 7.25
CA PHE A 399 -15.94 -7.43 7.65
C PHE A 399 -15.79 -5.93 7.78
N GLU A 400 -15.16 -5.51 8.86
CA GLU A 400 -14.83 -4.12 9.11
C GLU A 400 -13.36 -3.99 9.52
N VAL A 401 -12.75 -2.86 9.18
CA VAL A 401 -11.43 -2.49 9.69
C VAL A 401 -11.62 -1.43 10.75
N ASN A 402 -11.36 -1.77 12.00
CA ASN A 402 -11.34 -0.79 13.07
C ASN A 402 -10.05 0.03 12.98
N LEU A 403 -10.19 1.31 12.61
CA LEU A 403 -9.09 2.27 12.47
C LEU A 403 -8.80 3.04 13.78
N GLN A 404 -9.60 2.82 14.83
CA GLN A 404 -9.57 3.59 16.07
C GLN A 404 -8.63 3.00 17.13
N GLY A 405 -7.42 2.61 16.78
CA GLY A 405 -6.48 2.07 17.76
C GLY A 405 -5.05 2.13 17.27
N ALA A 406 -4.10 1.87 18.17
CA ALA A 406 -2.68 1.75 17.82
C ALA A 406 -2.42 0.55 16.88
N ARG A 407 -3.35 -0.41 16.83
CA ARG A 407 -3.34 -1.53 15.90
C ARG A 407 -4.68 -1.58 15.18
N LYS A 408 -4.63 -1.60 13.85
CA LYS A 408 -5.81 -1.84 13.03
C LYS A 408 -6.27 -3.26 13.25
N GLU A 409 -7.46 -3.43 13.78
CA GLU A 409 -8.05 -4.75 13.98
C GLU A 409 -9.04 -5.05 12.87
N PHE A 410 -8.94 -6.26 12.37
CA PHE A 410 -9.87 -6.80 11.40
C PHE A 410 -11.01 -7.47 12.17
N VAL A 411 -12.19 -6.86 12.14
CA VAL A 411 -13.35 -7.39 12.85
C VAL A 411 -14.21 -8.17 11.86
N THR A 412 -14.53 -9.42 12.20
CA THR A 412 -15.51 -10.23 11.48
C THR A 412 -16.77 -10.27 12.33
N THR A 413 -17.87 -9.83 11.77
CA THR A 413 -19.17 -9.82 12.43
C THR A 413 -20.08 -10.84 11.75
N ILE A 414 -20.72 -11.69 12.53
CA ILE A 414 -21.73 -12.64 12.06
C ILE A 414 -23.03 -12.28 12.77
N GLU A 415 -24.05 -11.97 11.99
CA GLU A 415 -25.39 -11.68 12.50
C GLU A 415 -26.33 -12.83 12.13
N LEU A 416 -26.91 -13.45 13.15
CA LEU A 416 -27.87 -14.55 13.04
C LEU A 416 -29.15 -14.17 13.74
N ASN A 417 -30.26 -14.11 13.02
CA ASN A 417 -31.59 -13.75 13.58
C ASN A 417 -31.59 -12.42 14.35
N GLY A 418 -30.80 -11.42 13.91
CA GLY A 418 -30.72 -10.12 14.56
C GLY A 418 -29.83 -10.07 15.80
N HIS A 419 -29.07 -11.14 16.08
CA HIS A 419 -28.08 -11.22 17.16
C HIS A 419 -26.69 -11.46 16.61
N TYR A 420 -25.70 -10.84 17.22
CA TYR A 420 -24.29 -11.09 16.89
C TYR A 420 -23.82 -12.38 17.54
N ALA A 421 -23.11 -13.20 16.79
CA ALA A 421 -22.53 -14.45 17.24
C ALA A 421 -21.05 -14.51 16.90
N GLU A 422 -20.27 -15.13 17.75
CA GLU A 422 -18.88 -15.48 17.41
C GLU A 422 -18.86 -16.76 16.56
N TYR A 423 -17.88 -16.87 15.66
CA TYR A 423 -17.79 -18.04 14.79
C TYR A 423 -17.73 -19.35 15.57
N ASP A 424 -17.06 -19.36 16.72
CA ASP A 424 -16.90 -20.58 17.54
C ASP A 424 -18.18 -21.02 18.23
N GLU A 425 -19.15 -20.11 18.41
CA GLU A 425 -20.45 -20.40 19.01
C GLU A 425 -21.45 -21.05 18.03
N LEU A 426 -21.15 -20.98 16.73
CA LEU A 426 -22.01 -21.53 15.69
C LEU A 426 -22.00 -23.07 15.71
N SER A 427 -23.15 -23.67 15.36
CA SER A 427 -23.25 -25.12 15.11
C SER A 427 -22.36 -25.54 13.93
N GLY A 428 -22.05 -26.83 13.81
CA GLY A 428 -21.23 -27.35 12.71
C GLY A 428 -21.78 -27.00 11.32
N GLY A 429 -23.08 -27.14 11.13
CA GLY A 429 -23.75 -26.78 9.88
C GLY A 429 -23.68 -25.28 9.59
N GLN A 430 -23.89 -24.43 10.61
CA GLN A 430 -23.77 -22.98 10.47
C GLN A 430 -22.34 -22.57 10.14
N LYS A 431 -21.33 -23.16 10.79
CA LYS A 431 -19.91 -22.97 10.46
C LYS A 431 -19.64 -23.31 9.00
N GLN A 432 -20.18 -24.43 8.53
CA GLN A 432 -20.02 -24.85 7.14
C GLN A 432 -20.68 -23.87 6.15
N LEU A 433 -21.90 -23.40 6.44
CA LEU A 433 -22.57 -22.40 5.63
C LEU A 433 -21.78 -21.06 5.60
N CYS A 434 -21.24 -20.61 6.74
CA CYS A 434 -20.37 -19.44 6.80
C CYS A 434 -19.12 -19.61 5.91
N ASN A 435 -18.48 -20.77 5.98
CA ASN A 435 -17.31 -21.09 5.16
C ASN A 435 -17.64 -21.08 3.67
N ILE A 436 -18.79 -21.64 3.29
CA ILE A 436 -19.27 -21.66 1.90
C ILE A 436 -19.56 -20.23 1.41
N ALA A 437 -20.29 -19.44 2.19
CA ALA A 437 -20.60 -18.05 1.85
C ALA A 437 -19.32 -17.23 1.61
N MET A 438 -18.36 -17.37 2.52
CA MET A 438 -17.08 -16.71 2.42
C MET A 438 -16.33 -17.11 1.16
N ALA A 439 -16.30 -18.38 0.90
CA ALA A 439 -15.68 -18.95 -0.26
C ALA A 439 -16.22 -18.42 -1.57
N PHE A 440 -17.52 -18.40 -1.66
CA PHE A 440 -18.20 -17.91 -2.85
C PHE A 440 -17.95 -16.42 -3.06
N ALA A 441 -18.02 -15.63 -2.00
CA ALA A 441 -17.72 -14.20 -2.07
C ALA A 441 -16.26 -13.93 -2.47
N MET A 442 -15.30 -14.71 -1.94
CA MET A 442 -13.89 -14.64 -2.33
C MET A 442 -13.68 -15.05 -3.79
N ASN A 443 -14.33 -16.13 -4.24
CA ASN A 443 -14.26 -16.54 -5.65
C ASN A 443 -14.83 -15.47 -6.58
N GLN A 444 -15.96 -14.84 -6.23
CA GLN A 444 -16.54 -13.74 -6.99
C GLN A 444 -15.58 -12.54 -7.03
N SER A 445 -14.96 -12.19 -5.92
CA SER A 445 -13.95 -11.13 -5.85
C SER A 445 -12.75 -11.42 -6.76
N LEU A 446 -12.26 -12.67 -6.79
CA LEU A 446 -11.18 -13.08 -7.68
C LEU A 446 -11.62 -13.11 -9.16
N THR A 447 -12.85 -13.49 -9.44
CA THR A 447 -13.39 -13.40 -10.79
C THR A 447 -13.38 -11.96 -11.29
N ALA A 448 -13.83 -11.03 -10.45
CA ALA A 448 -13.88 -9.61 -10.77
C ALA A 448 -12.48 -8.98 -10.89
N SER A 449 -11.55 -9.33 -9.99
CA SER A 449 -10.21 -8.70 -9.93
C SER A 449 -9.17 -9.36 -10.85
N LYS A 450 -9.21 -10.70 -10.97
CA LYS A 450 -8.17 -11.50 -11.67
C LYS A 450 -8.71 -12.33 -12.85
N GLY A 451 -10.01 -12.27 -13.13
CA GLY A 451 -10.64 -13.03 -14.22
C GLY A 451 -10.67 -14.55 -14.00
N ILE A 452 -10.56 -15.02 -12.76
CA ILE A 452 -10.56 -16.45 -12.44
C ILE A 452 -11.97 -17.00 -12.55
N ASN A 453 -12.14 -18.04 -13.37
CA ASN A 453 -13.43 -18.62 -13.72
C ASN A 453 -13.56 -20.12 -13.35
N ILE A 454 -12.80 -20.58 -12.36
CA ILE A 454 -12.77 -21.98 -11.92
C ILE A 454 -12.93 -22.08 -10.40
N ALA A 455 -13.59 -23.15 -9.94
CA ALA A 455 -13.64 -23.54 -8.54
C ALA A 455 -13.66 -25.07 -8.38
N PHE A 456 -13.16 -25.54 -7.24
CA PHE A 456 -13.18 -26.92 -6.79
C PHE A 456 -13.86 -26.97 -5.42
N LEU A 457 -14.95 -27.68 -5.32
CA LEU A 457 -15.71 -27.88 -4.09
C LEU A 457 -15.61 -29.36 -3.71
N ASP A 458 -14.85 -29.64 -2.64
CA ASP A 458 -14.62 -31.00 -2.16
C ASP A 458 -15.33 -31.19 -0.82
N GLU A 459 -16.32 -32.09 -0.82
CA GLU A 459 -17.14 -32.44 0.35
C GLU A 459 -17.76 -31.22 1.08
N VAL A 460 -18.22 -30.23 0.33
CA VAL A 460 -18.77 -28.96 0.89
C VAL A 460 -20.10 -29.16 1.62
N PHE A 461 -20.78 -30.27 1.39
CA PHE A 461 -22.06 -30.59 2.00
C PHE A 461 -21.96 -31.30 3.35
N GLU A 462 -20.73 -31.63 3.78
CA GLU A 462 -20.53 -32.27 5.07
C GLU A 462 -21.12 -31.43 6.21
N SER A 463 -21.76 -32.09 7.15
CA SER A 463 -22.42 -31.45 8.31
C SER A 463 -23.64 -30.58 7.98
N LEU A 464 -24.13 -30.57 6.75
CA LEU A 464 -25.36 -29.88 6.37
C LEU A 464 -26.59 -30.79 6.48
N SER A 465 -27.72 -30.22 6.87
CA SER A 465 -29.02 -30.86 6.74
C SER A 465 -29.46 -30.95 5.28
N SER A 466 -30.39 -31.85 4.98
CA SER A 466 -30.92 -32.01 3.61
C SER A 466 -31.46 -30.70 3.02
N ASP A 467 -32.14 -29.89 3.83
CA ASP A 467 -32.67 -28.60 3.39
C ASP A 467 -31.52 -27.63 3.04
N ASN A 468 -30.49 -27.60 3.87
CA ASN A 468 -29.33 -26.76 3.62
C ASN A 468 -28.50 -27.23 2.39
N VAL A 469 -28.45 -28.53 2.11
CA VAL A 469 -27.84 -29.07 0.88
C VAL A 469 -28.57 -28.52 -0.34
N GLU A 470 -29.91 -28.55 -0.35
CA GLU A 470 -30.69 -28.00 -1.46
C GLU A 470 -30.44 -26.51 -1.68
N ILE A 471 -30.45 -25.74 -0.58
CA ILE A 471 -30.15 -24.31 -0.58
C ILE A 471 -28.75 -24.04 -1.16
N VAL A 472 -27.74 -24.76 -0.70
CA VAL A 472 -26.37 -24.60 -1.19
C VAL A 472 -26.25 -25.01 -2.66
N CYS A 473 -26.94 -26.04 -3.11
CA CYS A 473 -26.96 -26.43 -4.54
C CYS A 473 -27.55 -25.33 -5.42
N GLN A 474 -28.64 -24.70 -5.00
CA GLN A 474 -29.24 -23.55 -5.70
C GLN A 474 -28.26 -22.36 -5.73
N LEU A 475 -27.59 -22.10 -4.63
CA LEU A 475 -26.60 -21.04 -4.53
C LEU A 475 -25.39 -21.32 -5.44
N ILE A 476 -24.89 -22.56 -5.47
CA ILE A 476 -23.82 -23.00 -6.36
C ILE A 476 -24.18 -22.72 -7.83
N GLN A 477 -25.37 -23.13 -8.26
CA GLN A 477 -25.83 -22.91 -9.63
C GLN A 477 -25.83 -21.42 -10.01
N LYS A 478 -26.26 -20.56 -9.09
CA LYS A 478 -26.32 -19.11 -9.29
C LYS A 478 -24.94 -18.45 -9.31
N VAL A 479 -24.07 -18.81 -8.36
CA VAL A 479 -22.77 -18.18 -8.16
C VAL A 479 -21.77 -18.59 -9.25
N PHE A 480 -21.85 -19.83 -9.70
CA PHE A 480 -20.93 -20.40 -10.69
C PHE A 480 -21.52 -20.49 -12.11
N GLU A 481 -22.59 -19.79 -12.37
CA GLU A 481 -23.12 -19.65 -13.72
C GLU A 481 -22.05 -19.09 -14.68
N GLY A 482 -21.80 -19.77 -15.78
CA GLY A 482 -20.76 -19.40 -16.75
C GLY A 482 -19.32 -19.69 -16.32
N LYS A 483 -19.12 -20.36 -15.17
CA LYS A 483 -17.79 -20.77 -14.69
C LYS A 483 -17.61 -22.28 -14.73
N THR A 484 -16.36 -22.72 -14.68
CA THR A 484 -16.02 -24.14 -14.56
C THR A 484 -16.01 -24.52 -13.07
N LEU A 485 -16.88 -25.44 -12.70
CA LEU A 485 -16.97 -25.95 -11.34
C LEU A 485 -16.71 -27.45 -11.30
N PHE A 486 -15.79 -27.88 -10.44
CA PHE A 486 -15.61 -29.27 -10.03
C PHE A 486 -16.20 -29.47 -8.64
N LEU A 487 -17.21 -30.31 -8.55
CA LEU A 487 -17.86 -30.66 -7.28
C LEU A 487 -17.60 -32.13 -6.98
N ILE A 488 -16.98 -32.36 -5.84
CA ILE A 488 -16.69 -33.70 -5.32
C ILE A 488 -17.63 -33.94 -4.13
N SER A 489 -18.38 -35.02 -4.18
CA SER A 489 -19.32 -35.37 -3.10
C SER A 489 -19.58 -36.86 -3.08
N HIS A 490 -19.85 -37.40 -1.91
CA HIS A 490 -20.33 -38.77 -1.70
C HIS A 490 -21.87 -38.87 -1.73
N ILE A 491 -22.57 -37.75 -1.88
CA ILE A 491 -24.04 -37.71 -2.01
C ILE A 491 -24.41 -38.17 -3.43
N GLU A 492 -25.14 -39.27 -3.51
CA GLU A 492 -25.50 -39.92 -4.80
C GLU A 492 -26.37 -39.05 -5.71
N SER A 493 -27.21 -38.18 -5.15
CA SER A 493 -28.13 -37.35 -5.89
C SER A 493 -28.13 -35.92 -5.37
N LEU A 494 -27.46 -35.03 -6.09
CA LEU A 494 -27.49 -33.59 -5.82
C LEU A 494 -28.39 -32.89 -6.83
N PRO A 495 -29.23 -31.93 -6.42
CA PRO A 495 -30.13 -31.19 -7.32
C PRO A 495 -29.40 -30.14 -8.17
N ILE A 496 -28.31 -30.56 -8.86
CA ILE A 496 -27.52 -29.68 -9.72
C ILE A 496 -27.82 -30.02 -11.19
N ARG A 497 -28.32 -29.01 -11.92
CA ARG A 497 -28.67 -29.14 -13.32
C ARG A 497 -27.43 -28.93 -14.21
N ASN A 498 -27.48 -29.54 -15.41
CA ASN A 498 -26.44 -29.38 -16.45
C ASN A 498 -25.02 -29.78 -16.01
N SER A 499 -24.90 -30.77 -15.11
CA SER A 499 -23.61 -31.33 -14.68
C SER A 499 -23.22 -32.56 -15.47
N ARG A 500 -21.93 -32.77 -15.67
CA ARG A 500 -21.38 -34.07 -16.08
C ARG A 500 -20.97 -34.83 -14.83
N ILE A 501 -21.44 -36.05 -14.69
CA ILE A 501 -21.15 -36.88 -13.52
C ILE A 501 -20.00 -37.83 -13.88
N LEU A 502 -18.92 -37.75 -13.04
CA LEU A 502 -17.84 -38.70 -13.06
C LEU A 502 -17.92 -39.56 -11.80
N GLN A 503 -18.39 -40.79 -11.95
CA GLN A 503 -18.49 -41.72 -10.83
C GLN A 503 -17.14 -42.38 -10.59
N VAL A 504 -16.65 -42.28 -9.33
CA VAL A 504 -15.40 -42.89 -8.88
C VAL A 504 -15.73 -44.09 -8.01
N GLU A 505 -15.29 -45.27 -8.44
CA GLU A 505 -15.49 -46.53 -7.73
C GLU A 505 -14.14 -47.15 -7.36
N LYS A 506 -14.13 -47.95 -6.31
CA LYS A 506 -12.95 -48.71 -5.91
C LYS A 506 -13.07 -50.14 -6.35
N GLU A 507 -12.27 -50.55 -7.35
CA GLU A 507 -12.17 -51.92 -7.86
C GLU A 507 -10.77 -52.47 -7.50
N ASP A 508 -10.69 -53.59 -6.85
CA ASP A 508 -9.43 -54.29 -6.48
C ASP A 508 -8.40 -53.38 -5.75
N GLY A 509 -8.90 -52.43 -4.93
CA GLY A 509 -8.04 -51.49 -4.19
C GLY A 509 -7.60 -50.26 -4.99
N LEU A 510 -7.95 -50.16 -6.25
CA LEU A 510 -7.69 -49.01 -7.14
C LEU A 510 -8.94 -48.18 -7.37
N SER A 511 -8.76 -46.89 -7.47
CA SER A 511 -9.85 -45.99 -7.89
C SER A 511 -9.98 -45.99 -9.39
N CYS A 512 -11.17 -46.38 -9.87
CA CYS A 512 -11.56 -46.35 -11.29
C CYS A 512 -12.68 -45.32 -11.46
N TYR A 513 -12.79 -44.71 -12.62
CA TYR A 513 -13.87 -43.77 -12.90
C TYR A 513 -14.67 -44.17 -14.13
N LYS A 514 -15.98 -43.87 -14.08
CA LYS A 514 -16.93 -44.05 -15.19
C LYS A 514 -17.60 -42.71 -15.43
N THR A 515 -17.69 -42.30 -16.69
CA THR A 515 -18.49 -41.13 -17.09
C THR A 515 -19.93 -41.60 -17.28
N LEU A 516 -20.86 -41.04 -16.53
CA LEU A 516 -22.30 -41.32 -16.65
C LEU A 516 -22.94 -40.38 -17.65
#